data_2c08816f30e53e1d7b4d3c76f569ed4e
#
_entry.id   2c08816f30e53e1d7b4d3c76f569ed4e
#
_cell.length_a   1.000
_cell.length_b   1.000
_cell.length_c   1.000
_cell.angle_alpha   90.00
_cell.angle_beta   90.00
_cell.angle_gamma   90.00
#
_symmetry.space_group_name_H-M   'P 1'
#
loop_
_entity.id
_entity.type
_entity.pdbx_description
1 polymer ?
#
loop_
_entity_poly.entity_id
_entity_poly.type
_entity_poly.pdbx_seq_one_letter_code
_entity_poly.pdbx_strand_id
1 'polypeptide(L)'
;TVDLEDYGNLSEIALDSDKVAEALKGLDSRPDMQEDLASGEWKFGRGSCDMKAALALQLGVLEAYAADPTEGQVNLLYLSVGDEESYSRGMRGALGLLTDLQEKFDLNYVLAVDSEPFESEVGKEKVLHIGTVGKLMPVVVAQGVLSHMKEPLKGINALSLLVAIASQLDLHPDLADQALGETS
;
A
#
# COMPACT_ATOMS: atom_id res chain seq x y z
N THR A 1 8.52 -7.73 10.32
CA THR A 1 8.59 -6.74 11.43
C THR A 1 7.95 -5.47 10.95
N VAL A 2 6.96 -4.98 11.67
CA VAL A 2 6.32 -3.70 11.39
C VAL A 2 7.23 -2.60 11.91
N ASP A 3 7.56 -1.63 11.06
CA ASP A 3 8.23 -0.42 11.50
C ASP A 3 7.22 0.47 12.23
N LEU A 4 7.52 0.83 13.46
CA LEU A 4 6.68 1.66 14.32
C LEU A 4 7.36 2.98 14.69
N GLU A 5 8.52 3.30 14.10
CA GLU A 5 9.28 4.53 14.42
C GLU A 5 8.46 5.78 14.10
N ASP A 6 7.64 5.75 13.04
CA ASP A 6 6.78 6.87 12.65
C ASP A 6 5.69 7.20 13.67
N TYR A 7 5.40 6.30 14.61
CA TYR A 7 4.47 6.53 15.71
C TYR A 7 5.10 7.30 16.88
N GLY A 8 6.40 7.61 16.82
CA GLY A 8 7.08 8.40 17.83
C GLY A 8 6.90 7.81 19.24
N ASN A 9 6.36 8.61 20.15
CA ASN A 9 6.12 8.19 21.53
C ASN A 9 4.97 7.17 21.69
N LEU A 10 4.21 6.88 20.66
CA LEU A 10 3.18 5.86 20.65
C LEU A 10 3.68 4.52 20.08
N SER A 11 4.93 4.43 19.63
CA SER A 11 5.48 3.25 18.96
C SER A 11 5.32 1.95 19.77
N GLU A 12 5.50 1.99 21.09
CA GLU A 12 5.37 0.82 21.95
C GLU A 12 3.93 0.32 22.10
N ILE A 13 2.95 1.18 21.87
CA ILE A 13 1.53 0.86 22.03
C ILE A 13 0.76 0.86 20.70
N ALA A 14 1.40 1.15 19.59
CA ALA A 14 0.75 1.35 18.29
C ALA A 14 -0.11 0.17 17.81
N LEU A 15 0.13 -1.03 18.32
CA LEU A 15 -0.65 -2.24 18.02
C LEU A 15 -1.74 -2.55 19.08
N ASP A 16 -1.80 -1.78 20.15
CA ASP A 16 -2.78 -1.92 21.23
C ASP A 16 -3.83 -0.81 21.12
N SER A 17 -4.95 -1.13 20.47
CA SER A 17 -5.98 -0.14 20.15
C SER A 17 -6.55 0.59 21.36
N ASP A 18 -6.66 -0.09 22.50
CA ASP A 18 -7.26 0.51 23.69
C ASP A 18 -6.28 1.51 24.34
N LYS A 19 -4.98 1.18 24.35
CA LYS A 19 -3.94 2.11 24.82
C LYS A 19 -3.74 3.29 23.87
N VAL A 20 -3.80 3.06 22.58
CA VAL A 20 -3.74 4.17 21.59
C VAL A 20 -4.94 5.10 21.78
N ALA A 21 -6.15 4.57 21.87
CA ALA A 21 -7.35 5.38 22.10
C ALA A 21 -7.24 6.21 23.38
N GLU A 22 -6.73 5.64 24.47
CA GLU A 22 -6.52 6.36 25.74
C GLU A 22 -5.48 7.48 25.60
N ALA A 23 -4.38 7.21 24.91
CA ALA A 23 -3.33 8.21 24.66
C ALA A 23 -3.82 9.38 23.79
N LEU A 24 -4.71 9.12 22.85
CA LEU A 24 -5.27 10.14 21.95
C LEU A 24 -6.28 11.06 22.63
N LYS A 25 -6.94 10.66 23.71
CA LYS A 25 -7.91 11.48 24.45
C LYS A 25 -7.32 12.79 24.99
N GLY A 26 -6.04 12.83 25.24
CA GLY A 26 -5.34 14.02 25.77
C GLY A 26 -4.77 14.95 24.72
N LEU A 27 -4.92 14.63 23.44
CA LEU A 27 -4.37 15.43 22.36
C LEU A 27 -5.36 16.50 21.90
N ASP A 28 -4.82 17.69 21.58
CA ASP A 28 -5.59 18.74 20.89
C ASP A 28 -5.76 18.31 19.42
N SER A 29 -6.91 17.75 19.13
CA SER A 29 -7.22 17.14 17.85
C SER A 29 -8.55 17.65 17.31
N ARG A 30 -8.86 17.26 16.08
CA ARG A 30 -10.12 17.61 15.42
C ARG A 30 -11.34 17.14 16.26
N PRO A 31 -12.42 17.95 16.32
CA PRO A 31 -13.62 17.61 17.09
C PRO A 31 -14.25 16.27 16.72
N ASP A 32 -14.27 15.92 15.42
CA ASP A 32 -14.80 14.66 14.93
C ASP A 32 -14.02 13.45 15.48
N MET A 33 -12.70 13.55 15.57
CA MET A 33 -11.87 12.49 16.16
C MET A 33 -12.16 12.32 17.66
N GLN A 34 -12.42 13.40 18.39
CA GLN A 34 -12.79 13.33 19.82
C GLN A 34 -14.17 12.70 20.02
N GLU A 35 -15.10 12.95 19.10
CA GLU A 35 -16.42 12.31 19.10
C GLU A 35 -16.29 10.81 18.85
N ASP A 36 -15.48 10.41 17.85
CA ASP A 36 -15.19 9.01 17.54
C ASP A 36 -14.53 8.28 18.72
N LEU A 37 -13.55 8.91 19.37
CA LEU A 37 -12.91 8.38 20.59
C LEU A 37 -13.90 8.19 21.73
N ALA A 38 -14.82 9.15 21.92
CA ALA A 38 -15.82 9.13 22.98
C ALA A 38 -16.90 8.05 22.74
N SER A 39 -17.21 7.74 21.48
CA SER A 39 -18.21 6.74 21.12
C SER A 39 -17.81 5.33 21.54
N GLY A 40 -16.51 5.02 21.54
CA GLY A 40 -15.97 3.68 21.79
C GLY A 40 -16.22 2.66 20.65
N GLU A 41 -16.79 3.11 19.54
CA GLU A 41 -17.10 2.27 18.38
C GLU A 41 -15.92 2.14 17.40
N TRP A 42 -14.93 2.99 17.54
CA TRP A 42 -13.76 3.06 16.67
C TRP A 42 -12.55 2.33 17.26
N LYS A 43 -11.76 1.75 16.37
CA LYS A 43 -10.46 1.16 16.73
C LYS A 43 -9.33 1.97 16.12
N PHE A 44 -8.40 2.37 16.97
CA PHE A 44 -7.24 3.19 16.60
C PHE A 44 -5.97 2.36 16.71
N GLY A 45 -5.00 2.61 15.84
CA GLY A 45 -3.69 1.96 15.89
C GLY A 45 -3.18 1.52 14.52
N ARG A 46 -1.94 1.07 14.48
CA ARG A 46 -1.30 0.60 13.24
C ARG A 46 -2.06 -0.56 12.62
N GLY A 47 -2.36 -0.42 11.33
CA GLY A 47 -3.07 -1.42 10.56
C GLY A 47 -4.58 -1.46 10.79
N SER A 48 -5.16 -0.53 11.57
CA SER A 48 -6.62 -0.50 11.79
C SER A 48 -7.36 -0.16 10.50
N CYS A 49 -6.99 0.93 9.85
CA CYS A 49 -7.55 1.35 8.57
C CYS A 49 -6.86 0.61 7.43
N ASP A 50 -5.57 0.67 7.39
CA ASP A 50 -4.70 0.04 6.41
C ASP A 50 -4.03 -1.20 7.03
N MET A 51 -4.61 -2.40 6.73
CA MET A 51 -5.92 -2.51 6.09
C MET A 51 -6.82 -3.56 6.78
N LYS A 52 -6.80 -3.71 8.10
CA LYS A 52 -7.66 -4.68 8.80
C LYS A 52 -9.15 -4.37 8.64
N ALA A 53 -9.52 -3.09 8.51
CA ALA A 53 -10.90 -2.71 8.23
C ALA A 53 -11.39 -3.30 6.90
N ALA A 54 -10.57 -3.22 5.86
CA ALA A 54 -10.88 -3.79 4.56
C ALA A 54 -10.94 -5.33 4.60
N LEU A 55 -10.02 -5.98 5.31
CA LEU A 55 -10.06 -7.44 5.51
C LEU A 55 -11.35 -7.89 6.20
N ALA A 56 -11.80 -7.15 7.22
CA ALA A 56 -13.05 -7.45 7.91
C ALA A 56 -14.27 -7.27 6.99
N LEU A 57 -14.28 -6.22 6.17
CA LEU A 57 -15.33 -5.98 5.19
C LEU A 57 -15.42 -7.12 4.17
N GLN A 58 -14.28 -7.54 3.61
CA GLN A 58 -14.21 -8.63 2.63
C GLN A 58 -14.66 -9.97 3.23
N LEU A 59 -14.31 -10.25 4.49
CA LEU A 59 -14.82 -11.42 5.21
C LEU A 59 -16.32 -11.36 5.38
N GLY A 60 -16.89 -10.20 5.74
CA GLY A 60 -18.33 -10.04 5.84
C GLY A 60 -19.05 -10.29 4.52
N VAL A 61 -18.46 -9.86 3.40
CA VAL A 61 -18.99 -10.18 2.06
C VAL A 61 -18.97 -11.69 1.80
N LEU A 62 -17.85 -12.36 2.13
CA LEU A 62 -17.72 -13.80 1.97
C LEU A 62 -18.75 -14.57 2.82
N GLU A 63 -18.95 -14.17 4.07
CA GLU A 63 -19.95 -14.75 4.97
C GLU A 63 -21.38 -14.56 4.43
N ALA A 64 -21.71 -13.37 3.96
CA ALA A 64 -23.01 -13.09 3.36
C ALA A 64 -23.24 -13.95 2.10
N TYR A 65 -22.24 -14.08 1.26
CA TYR A 65 -22.31 -14.94 0.06
C TYR A 65 -22.48 -16.41 0.42
N ALA A 66 -21.78 -16.90 1.45
CA ALA A 66 -21.88 -18.28 1.90
C ALA A 66 -23.24 -18.59 2.53
N ALA A 67 -23.90 -17.60 3.13
CA ALA A 67 -25.22 -17.76 3.72
C ALA A 67 -26.35 -17.89 2.69
N ASP A 68 -26.19 -17.27 1.49
CA ASP A 68 -27.13 -17.40 0.38
C ASP A 68 -26.42 -17.63 -0.97
N PRO A 69 -25.96 -18.86 -1.21
CA PRO A 69 -25.24 -19.21 -2.43
C PRO A 69 -26.14 -19.36 -3.66
N THR A 70 -27.45 -19.18 -3.52
CA THR A 70 -28.43 -19.49 -4.59
C THR A 70 -28.38 -18.54 -5.78
N GLU A 71 -27.89 -17.32 -5.59
CA GLU A 71 -27.71 -16.34 -6.66
C GLU A 71 -26.30 -16.35 -7.27
N GLY A 72 -25.35 -17.06 -6.65
CA GLY A 72 -23.96 -17.05 -7.04
C GLY A 72 -23.68 -17.90 -8.27
N GLN A 73 -23.32 -17.28 -9.36
CA GLN A 73 -22.80 -17.95 -10.56
C GLN A 73 -21.26 -17.97 -10.59
N VAL A 74 -20.61 -17.54 -9.52
CA VAL A 74 -19.16 -17.43 -9.40
C VAL A 74 -18.67 -18.02 -8.08
N ASN A 75 -17.43 -18.45 -8.05
CA ASN A 75 -16.79 -18.83 -6.80
C ASN A 75 -16.08 -17.61 -6.22
N LEU A 76 -16.11 -17.46 -4.89
CA LEU A 76 -15.33 -16.46 -4.17
C LEU A 76 -14.13 -17.13 -3.53
N LEU A 77 -12.96 -16.56 -3.73
CA LEU A 77 -11.74 -16.91 -3.04
C LEU A 77 -11.26 -15.71 -2.23
N TYR A 78 -11.17 -15.87 -0.92
CA TYR A 78 -10.60 -14.87 -0.04
C TYR A 78 -9.13 -15.20 0.21
N LEU A 79 -8.24 -14.25 -0.07
CA LEU A 79 -6.81 -14.37 0.12
C LEU A 79 -6.33 -13.24 1.04
N SER A 80 -5.84 -13.60 2.22
CA SER A 80 -5.19 -12.66 3.13
C SER A 80 -3.71 -12.97 3.21
N VAL A 81 -2.89 -12.01 2.87
CA VAL A 81 -1.43 -12.13 2.82
C VAL A 81 -0.79 -11.00 3.62
N GLY A 82 0.44 -11.19 4.05
CA GLY A 82 1.23 -10.18 4.74
C GLY A 82 2.31 -9.57 3.85
N ASP A 83 2.99 -8.55 4.40
CA ASP A 83 4.19 -7.95 3.82
C ASP A 83 3.92 -7.15 2.52
N GLU A 84 2.72 -6.56 2.40
CA GLU A 84 2.38 -5.72 1.25
C GLU A 84 3.30 -4.49 1.18
N GLU A 85 3.46 -3.79 2.28
CA GLU A 85 4.17 -2.51 2.44
C GLU A 85 5.69 -2.56 2.12
N SER A 86 6.24 -3.74 2.01
CA SER A 86 7.69 -3.93 1.87
C SER A 86 8.03 -4.51 0.49
N TYR A 87 7.86 -5.82 0.34
CA TYR A 87 8.22 -6.54 -0.88
C TYR A 87 7.08 -7.38 -1.41
N SER A 88 5.89 -7.28 -0.85
CA SER A 88 4.71 -8.09 -1.20
C SER A 88 5.02 -9.59 -1.25
N ARG A 89 5.85 -10.07 -0.32
CA ARG A 89 6.30 -11.47 -0.30
C ARG A 89 5.15 -12.44 -0.11
N GLY A 90 4.16 -12.03 0.70
CA GLY A 90 2.95 -12.81 0.90
C GLY A 90 2.21 -13.05 -0.41
N MET A 91 1.95 -12.00 -1.18
CA MET A 91 1.28 -12.12 -2.48
C MET A 91 2.11 -12.90 -3.49
N ARG A 92 3.41 -12.61 -3.58
CA ARG A 92 4.33 -13.34 -4.46
C ARG A 92 4.40 -14.83 -4.13
N GLY A 93 4.38 -15.17 -2.85
CA GLY A 93 4.31 -16.57 -2.39
C GLY A 93 2.97 -17.24 -2.70
N ALA A 94 1.88 -16.49 -2.68
CA ALA A 94 0.54 -16.99 -2.97
C ALA A 94 0.31 -17.31 -4.45
N LEU A 95 1.12 -16.80 -5.38
CA LEU A 95 0.95 -17.07 -6.82
C LEU A 95 0.99 -18.57 -7.13
N GLY A 96 1.93 -19.31 -6.53
CA GLY A 96 1.99 -20.77 -6.69
C GLY A 96 0.73 -21.46 -6.17
N LEU A 97 0.25 -21.04 -4.98
CA LEU A 97 -1.01 -21.57 -4.42
C LEU A 97 -2.21 -21.30 -5.33
N LEU A 98 -2.29 -20.08 -5.89
CA LEU A 98 -3.39 -19.73 -6.81
C LEU A 98 -3.35 -20.61 -8.08
N THR A 99 -2.16 -20.90 -8.60
CA THR A 99 -2.00 -21.83 -9.73
C THR A 99 -2.43 -23.26 -9.37
N ASP A 100 -2.01 -23.77 -8.22
CA ASP A 100 -2.40 -25.09 -7.73
C ASP A 100 -3.91 -25.22 -7.54
N LEU A 101 -4.55 -24.16 -6.99
CA LEU A 101 -6.01 -24.11 -6.81
C LEU A 101 -6.73 -24.07 -8.15
N GLN A 102 -6.21 -23.30 -9.12
CA GLN A 102 -6.74 -23.23 -10.47
C GLN A 102 -6.76 -24.61 -11.13
N GLU A 103 -5.65 -25.33 -11.08
CA GLU A 103 -5.55 -26.66 -11.65
C GLU A 103 -6.43 -27.69 -10.92
N LYS A 104 -6.39 -27.64 -9.59
CA LYS A 104 -7.11 -28.62 -8.75
C LYS A 104 -8.63 -28.53 -8.86
N PHE A 105 -9.15 -27.32 -9.02
CA PHE A 105 -10.60 -27.06 -9.00
C PHE A 105 -11.14 -26.55 -10.34
N ASP A 106 -10.30 -26.56 -11.39
CA ASP A 106 -10.66 -26.06 -12.73
C ASP A 106 -11.22 -24.60 -12.66
N LEU A 107 -10.52 -23.73 -11.91
CA LEU A 107 -10.95 -22.36 -11.70
C LEU A 107 -10.50 -21.47 -12.87
N ASN A 108 -11.34 -20.50 -13.20
CA ASN A 108 -10.98 -19.38 -14.07
C ASN A 108 -11.10 -18.08 -13.29
N TYR A 109 -9.96 -17.47 -12.94
CA TYR A 109 -9.94 -16.18 -12.25
C TYR A 109 -10.35 -15.06 -13.21
N VAL A 110 -11.50 -14.47 -12.96
CA VAL A 110 -12.09 -13.43 -13.84
C VAL A 110 -11.95 -12.02 -13.28
N LEU A 111 -11.80 -11.90 -11.95
CA LEU A 111 -11.71 -10.61 -11.26
C LEU A 111 -10.92 -10.79 -9.97
N ALA A 112 -10.05 -9.84 -9.69
CA ALA A 112 -9.47 -9.62 -8.37
C ALA A 112 -9.98 -8.29 -7.82
N VAL A 113 -10.40 -8.27 -6.57
CA VAL A 113 -10.84 -7.06 -5.87
C VAL A 113 -9.95 -6.87 -4.66
N ASP A 114 -9.36 -5.72 -4.55
CA ASP A 114 -8.61 -5.26 -3.40
C ASP A 114 -9.24 -4.00 -2.82
N SER A 115 -9.01 -3.74 -1.56
CA SER A 115 -9.60 -2.59 -0.86
C SER A 115 -8.47 -1.79 -0.24
N GLU A 116 -8.35 -0.55 -0.66
CA GLU A 116 -7.37 0.39 -0.14
C GLU A 116 -8.06 1.50 0.68
N PRO A 117 -7.46 1.94 1.80
CA PRO A 117 -7.92 3.13 2.48
C PRO A 117 -7.60 4.35 1.62
N PHE A 118 -8.61 4.93 1.02
CA PHE A 118 -8.43 6.09 0.15
C PHE A 118 -9.04 7.35 0.77
N GLU A 119 -8.20 8.36 0.98
CA GLU A 119 -8.64 9.72 1.26
C GLU A 119 -8.66 10.53 -0.04
N SER A 120 -9.85 10.82 -0.54
CA SER A 120 -10.00 11.79 -1.61
C SER A 120 -9.96 13.21 -1.05
N GLU A 121 -8.93 13.97 -1.35
CA GLU A 121 -8.89 15.42 -1.06
C GLU A 121 -9.89 16.22 -1.91
N VAL A 122 -10.38 15.64 -3.00
CA VAL A 122 -11.23 16.27 -4.00
C VAL A 122 -12.69 15.87 -3.84
N GLY A 123 -13.20 16.02 -2.61
CA GLY A 123 -14.62 15.80 -2.37
C GLY A 123 -14.94 14.38 -1.89
N LYS A 124 -16.16 14.21 -1.40
CA LYS A 124 -16.68 12.97 -0.82
C LYS A 124 -17.09 11.92 -1.86
N GLU A 125 -16.39 11.87 -2.98
CA GLU A 125 -16.71 10.94 -4.05
C GLU A 125 -16.14 9.56 -3.76
N LYS A 126 -16.95 8.54 -4.00
CA LYS A 126 -16.48 7.16 -3.97
C LYS A 126 -15.64 6.90 -5.22
N VAL A 127 -14.41 6.44 -5.03
CA VAL A 127 -13.48 6.14 -6.11
C VAL A 127 -13.36 4.64 -6.29
N LEU A 128 -13.45 4.20 -7.52
CA LEU A 128 -13.15 2.83 -7.91
C LEU A 128 -11.91 2.85 -8.80
N HIS A 129 -10.82 2.29 -8.30
CA HIS A 129 -9.62 2.06 -9.09
C HIS A 129 -9.83 0.84 -9.99
N ILE A 130 -9.62 1.00 -11.29
CA ILE A 130 -9.82 -0.08 -12.27
C ILE A 130 -8.52 -0.75 -12.70
N GLY A 131 -7.40 -0.34 -12.11
CA GLY A 131 -6.09 -0.90 -12.38
C GLY A 131 -5.01 -0.18 -11.61
N THR A 132 -3.81 -0.72 -11.67
CA THR A 132 -2.60 -0.14 -11.08
C THR A 132 -1.44 -0.30 -12.05
N VAL A 133 -0.54 0.67 -12.02
CA VAL A 133 0.73 0.57 -12.74
C VAL A 133 1.71 -0.34 -11.98
N GLY A 134 2.62 -0.94 -12.70
CA GLY A 134 3.70 -1.69 -12.08
C GLY A 134 4.60 -0.77 -11.24
N LYS A 135 5.10 -1.29 -10.12
CA LYS A 135 6.05 -0.58 -9.26
C LYS A 135 7.47 -1.10 -9.50
N LEU A 136 8.36 -0.22 -9.90
CA LEU A 136 9.78 -0.47 -10.01
C LEU A 136 10.55 0.55 -9.17
N MET A 137 11.37 0.08 -8.24
CA MET A 137 12.21 0.94 -7.42
C MET A 137 13.68 0.71 -7.78
N PRO A 138 14.21 1.41 -8.80
CA PRO A 138 15.60 1.27 -9.17
C PRO A 138 16.51 1.95 -8.16
N VAL A 139 17.66 1.35 -7.91
CA VAL A 139 18.74 1.97 -7.15
C VAL A 139 19.88 2.26 -8.09
N VAL A 140 20.25 3.53 -8.18
CA VAL A 140 21.35 3.98 -9.02
C VAL A 140 22.51 4.45 -8.15
N VAL A 141 23.67 3.87 -8.37
CA VAL A 141 24.90 4.25 -7.68
C VAL A 141 25.88 4.81 -8.70
N ALA A 142 26.35 6.04 -8.50
CA ALA A 142 27.37 6.63 -9.33
C ALA A 142 28.67 6.81 -8.57
N GLN A 143 29.77 6.37 -9.17
CA GLN A 143 31.10 6.56 -8.60
C GLN A 143 31.84 7.63 -9.40
N GLY A 144 32.25 8.66 -8.70
CA GLY A 144 33.05 9.75 -9.25
C GLY A 144 34.55 9.49 -9.16
N VAL A 145 35.31 10.42 -9.73
CA VAL A 145 36.78 10.48 -9.61
C VAL A 145 37.17 11.78 -8.96
N LEU A 146 37.88 11.69 -7.86
CA LEU A 146 38.36 12.85 -7.12
C LEU A 146 39.42 13.60 -7.91
N SER A 147 39.31 14.92 -7.95
CA SER A 147 40.34 15.80 -8.49
C SER A 147 40.55 17.03 -7.62
N HIS A 148 41.66 17.68 -7.80
CA HIS A 148 41.92 18.94 -7.11
C HIS A 148 41.10 20.08 -7.74
N MET A 149 40.66 21.03 -6.93
CA MET A 149 39.85 22.18 -7.38
C MET A 149 40.47 22.96 -8.54
N LYS A 150 41.81 22.99 -8.65
CA LYS A 150 42.51 23.65 -9.75
C LYS A 150 42.50 22.87 -11.07
N GLU A 151 42.09 21.61 -11.03
CA GLU A 151 42.07 20.68 -12.17
C GLU A 151 40.75 19.92 -12.27
N PRO A 152 39.62 20.64 -12.34
CA PRO A 152 38.31 20.01 -12.25
C PRO A 152 38.01 19.02 -13.39
N LEU A 153 38.64 19.25 -14.55
CA LEU A 153 38.46 18.39 -15.73
C LEU A 153 39.17 17.01 -15.60
N LYS A 154 40.01 16.81 -14.58
CA LYS A 154 40.61 15.51 -14.29
C LYS A 154 39.73 14.64 -13.39
N GLY A 155 38.66 15.20 -12.86
CA GLY A 155 37.69 14.49 -12.02
C GLY A 155 36.41 14.12 -12.74
N ILE A 156 35.61 13.29 -12.07
CA ILE A 156 34.23 12.97 -12.48
C ILE A 156 33.33 13.25 -11.28
N ASN A 157 32.37 14.15 -11.45
CA ASN A 157 31.40 14.47 -10.41
C ASN A 157 30.28 13.42 -10.44
N ALA A 158 30.21 12.60 -9.38
CA ALA A 158 29.19 11.58 -9.23
C ALA A 158 27.77 12.17 -9.24
N LEU A 159 27.56 13.33 -8.64
CA LEU A 159 26.26 13.99 -8.63
C LEU A 159 25.79 14.38 -10.04
N SER A 160 26.71 14.87 -10.89
CA SER A 160 26.38 15.21 -12.29
C SER A 160 25.92 13.97 -13.08
N LEU A 161 26.50 12.81 -12.80
CA LEU A 161 26.06 11.55 -13.42
C LEU A 161 24.67 11.16 -12.94
N LEU A 162 24.39 11.26 -11.64
CA LEU A 162 23.06 10.94 -11.07
C LEU A 162 21.98 11.89 -11.61
N VAL A 163 22.25 13.19 -11.66
CA VAL A 163 21.31 14.17 -12.21
C VAL A 163 21.01 13.90 -13.68
N ALA A 164 22.03 13.55 -14.48
CA ALA A 164 21.82 13.21 -15.89
C ALA A 164 20.93 11.97 -16.08
N ILE A 165 21.03 10.98 -15.20
CA ILE A 165 20.17 9.80 -15.23
C ILE A 165 18.76 10.15 -14.75
N ALA A 166 18.65 10.80 -13.61
CA ALA A 166 17.36 11.17 -13.03
C ALA A 166 16.51 12.02 -14.01
N SER A 167 17.13 13.00 -14.67
CA SER A 167 16.44 13.86 -15.64
C SER A 167 15.93 13.15 -16.90
N GLN A 168 16.39 11.92 -17.15
CA GLN A 168 15.90 11.10 -18.26
C GLN A 168 14.79 10.13 -17.83
N LEU A 169 14.61 9.94 -16.53
CA LEU A 169 13.58 9.02 -15.98
C LEU A 169 12.37 9.79 -15.46
N ASP A 170 12.60 10.96 -14.88
CA ASP A 170 11.58 11.77 -14.25
C ASP A 170 10.50 12.21 -15.26
N LEU A 171 9.26 11.76 -15.04
CA LEU A 171 8.10 12.05 -15.89
C LEU A 171 8.33 11.82 -17.40
N HIS A 172 9.16 10.83 -17.74
CA HIS A 172 9.49 10.58 -19.15
C HIS A 172 8.28 9.97 -19.88
N PRO A 173 7.87 10.55 -21.04
CA PRO A 173 6.64 10.11 -21.74
C PRO A 173 6.64 8.64 -22.14
N ASP A 174 7.80 8.05 -22.42
CA ASP A 174 7.90 6.63 -22.79
C ASP A 174 7.64 5.68 -21.60
N LEU A 175 7.59 6.21 -20.37
CA LEU A 175 7.24 5.47 -19.16
C LEU A 175 5.76 5.60 -18.80
N ALA A 176 5.00 6.41 -19.54
CA ALA A 176 3.57 6.57 -19.33
C ALA A 176 2.80 5.34 -19.85
N ASP A 177 1.79 4.91 -19.10
CA ASP A 177 0.84 3.89 -19.56
C ASP A 177 -0.32 4.55 -20.30
N GLN A 178 -0.66 4.06 -21.50
CA GLN A 178 -1.70 4.66 -22.33
C GLN A 178 -3.12 4.51 -21.76
N ALA A 179 -3.35 3.49 -20.94
CA ALA A 179 -4.66 3.22 -20.35
C ALA A 179 -4.80 3.83 -18.94
N LEU A 180 -3.72 3.86 -18.16
CA LEU A 180 -3.72 4.27 -16.76
C LEU A 180 -3.19 5.69 -16.54
N GLY A 181 -2.59 6.29 -17.56
CA GLY A 181 -2.07 7.65 -17.51
C GLY A 181 -0.56 7.75 -17.26
N GLU A 182 -0.11 8.93 -16.88
CA GLU A 182 1.30 9.21 -16.64
C GLU A 182 1.77 8.59 -15.33
N THR A 183 2.99 8.06 -15.35
CA THR A 183 3.67 7.52 -14.16
C THR A 183 4.89 8.35 -13.85
N SER A 184 5.22 8.49 -12.59
CA SER A 184 6.42 9.20 -12.12
C SER A 184 7.48 8.23 -11.61
#